data_b51e9fd4162a359fced9c0c962094756
#
_entry.id   b51e9fd4162a359fced9c0c962094756
#
_cell.length_a   1.000
_cell.length_b   1.000
_cell.length_c   1.000
_cell.angle_alpha   90.00
_cell.angle_beta   90.00
_cell.angle_gamma   90.00
#
_symmetry.space_group_name_H-M   'P 1'
#
loop_
_entity.id
_entity.type
_entity.pdbx_description
1 polymer ?
#
loop_
_entity_poly.entity_id
_entity_poly.type
_entity_poly.pdbx_seq_one_letter_code
_entity_poly.pdbx_strand_id
1 'polypeptide(L)'
;PVSVEITPSVKGLATIHDKDVLIFCISQLVAAMNAGKPVARRLELTAHDLLLATRRETSGDSYRRLRLAFERLSGTRIVTNIPTGETVATSGFGLIEAWQIVRRTRSGRMVSVSVTLSDWLFRAVLARSVLTLAPGYFELRKPLERRVYELARKHCGHQARWQVSMAVLCAKSGSASPLRVFRRMIRDMAAADLLPEYRLEVGAGDLVVVTPRVAVIDAADAPLLPEGALEQARAAAPGWDVYALEADWRRYWVLTGRPVLRSPARAFVAYCAKRASGK
;
A
#
# COMPACT_ATOMS: atom_id res chain seq x y z
N PRO A 1 -25.11 3.06 -14.47
CA PRO A 1 -23.91 3.75 -14.00
C PRO A 1 -23.29 2.98 -12.85
N VAL A 2 -21.96 2.92 -12.82
CA VAL A 2 -21.21 2.34 -11.69
C VAL A 2 -21.28 3.32 -10.52
N SER A 3 -21.59 2.83 -9.33
CA SER A 3 -21.70 3.62 -8.11
C SER A 3 -20.98 2.98 -6.94
N VAL A 4 -20.51 3.83 -6.04
CA VAL A 4 -20.00 3.42 -4.72
C VAL A 4 -20.64 4.31 -3.68
N GLU A 5 -21.36 3.72 -2.75
CA GLU A 5 -21.96 4.40 -1.62
C GLU A 5 -21.22 4.01 -0.36
N ILE A 6 -20.91 4.97 0.50
CA ILE A 6 -20.20 4.75 1.76
C ILE A 6 -21.02 5.32 2.91
N THR A 7 -21.47 4.43 3.79
CA THR A 7 -22.25 4.79 4.98
C THR A 7 -21.34 4.82 6.21
N PRO A 8 -21.33 5.92 6.99
CA PRO A 8 -20.50 6.02 8.19
C PRO A 8 -21.00 5.10 9.32
N SER A 9 -20.08 4.78 10.23
CA SER A 9 -20.45 4.24 11.54
C SER A 9 -21.03 5.33 12.45
N VAL A 10 -21.58 4.95 13.59
CA VAL A 10 -21.97 5.90 14.66
C VAL A 10 -20.77 6.69 15.23
N LYS A 11 -19.55 6.24 14.96
CA LYS A 11 -18.27 6.92 15.31
C LYS A 11 -17.69 7.71 14.14
N GLY A 12 -18.44 7.90 13.06
CA GLY A 12 -18.01 8.54 11.84
C GLY A 12 -17.42 7.57 10.81
N LEU A 13 -16.99 8.11 9.69
CA LEU A 13 -16.30 7.36 8.63
C LEU A 13 -14.90 6.89 9.06
N ALA A 14 -14.50 5.73 8.55
CA ALA A 14 -13.11 5.33 8.63
C ALA A 14 -12.21 6.34 7.90
N THR A 15 -11.11 6.71 8.55
CA THR A 15 -10.16 7.70 8.04
C THR A 15 -8.99 7.04 7.32
N ILE A 16 -8.20 7.84 6.61
CA ILE A 16 -6.96 7.36 5.98
C ILE A 16 -5.95 6.84 7.02
N HIS A 17 -6.00 7.35 8.24
CA HIS A 17 -5.15 6.86 9.33
C HIS A 17 -5.66 5.53 9.90
N ASP A 18 -6.97 5.28 9.90
CA ASP A 18 -7.51 3.99 10.33
C ASP A 18 -7.13 2.88 9.34
N LYS A 19 -6.92 3.24 8.06
CA LYS A 19 -6.45 2.32 7.03
C LYS A 19 -5.10 1.68 7.37
N ASP A 20 -4.28 2.27 8.24
CA ASP A 20 -3.01 1.67 8.69
C ASP A 20 -3.22 0.26 9.27
N VAL A 21 -4.34 0.02 9.96
CA VAL A 21 -4.72 -1.32 10.44
C VAL A 21 -4.86 -2.30 9.29
N LEU A 22 -5.56 -1.90 8.22
CA LEU A 22 -5.75 -2.74 7.04
C LEU A 22 -4.43 -2.99 6.31
N ILE A 23 -3.59 -1.95 6.16
CA ILE A 23 -2.28 -2.07 5.51
C ILE A 23 -1.42 -3.07 6.28
N PHE A 24 -1.42 -3.01 7.62
CA PHE A 24 -0.68 -3.96 8.45
C PHE A 24 -1.21 -5.39 8.27
N CYS A 25 -2.52 -5.60 8.37
CA CYS A 25 -3.16 -6.91 8.16
C CYS A 25 -2.83 -7.48 6.78
N ILE A 26 -2.96 -6.67 5.73
CA ILE A 26 -2.67 -7.07 4.35
C ILE A 26 -1.18 -7.44 4.22
N SER A 27 -0.28 -6.67 4.81
CA SER A 27 1.16 -6.95 4.79
C SER A 27 1.49 -8.29 5.45
N GLN A 28 0.84 -8.64 6.58
CA GLN A 28 1.01 -9.93 7.24
C GLN A 28 0.52 -11.09 6.34
N LEU A 29 -0.64 -10.93 5.69
CA LEU A 29 -1.17 -11.94 4.77
C LEU A 29 -0.24 -12.13 3.56
N VAL A 30 0.20 -11.04 2.93
CA VAL A 30 1.11 -11.10 1.77
C VAL A 30 2.44 -11.74 2.16
N ALA A 31 2.99 -11.41 3.33
CA ALA A 31 4.21 -12.03 3.84
C ALA A 31 4.03 -13.55 4.07
N ALA A 32 2.90 -13.97 4.65
CA ALA A 32 2.59 -15.39 4.84
C ALA A 32 2.42 -16.11 3.50
N MET A 33 1.69 -15.52 2.55
CA MET A 33 1.54 -16.07 1.19
C MET A 33 2.89 -16.21 0.48
N ASN A 34 3.76 -15.22 0.59
CA ASN A 34 5.10 -15.27 0.01
C ASN A 34 5.98 -16.34 0.65
N ALA A 35 5.75 -16.64 1.94
CA ALA A 35 6.41 -17.74 2.65
C ALA A 35 5.75 -19.11 2.45
N GLY A 36 4.76 -19.23 1.55
CA GLY A 36 4.03 -20.48 1.31
C GLY A 36 3.19 -20.96 2.49
N LYS A 37 2.93 -20.09 3.47
CA LYS A 37 2.12 -20.42 4.65
C LYS A 37 0.63 -20.29 4.35
N PRO A 38 -0.23 -21.10 4.97
CA PRO A 38 -1.66 -20.94 4.85
C PRO A 38 -2.10 -19.61 5.44
N VAL A 39 -3.07 -18.96 4.79
CA VAL A 39 -3.63 -17.69 5.22
C VAL A 39 -5.12 -17.81 5.47
N ALA A 40 -5.64 -17.04 6.42
CA ALA A 40 -7.04 -16.97 6.77
C ALA A 40 -7.50 -15.52 6.90
N ARG A 41 -8.79 -15.27 6.77
CA ARG A 41 -9.37 -13.93 6.94
C ARG A 41 -9.18 -13.36 8.35
N ARG A 42 -9.12 -14.24 9.35
CA ARG A 42 -8.89 -13.89 10.75
C ARG A 42 -7.39 -13.90 11.03
N LEU A 43 -6.89 -12.77 11.49
CA LEU A 43 -5.50 -12.56 11.90
C LEU A 43 -5.45 -12.33 13.41
N GLU A 44 -4.46 -12.93 14.06
CA GLU A 44 -4.10 -12.62 15.43
C GLU A 44 -2.87 -11.72 15.43
N LEU A 45 -2.96 -10.57 16.09
CA LEU A 45 -1.94 -9.51 16.08
C LEU A 45 -1.61 -9.13 17.52
N THR A 46 -0.43 -8.53 17.71
CA THR A 46 -0.21 -7.70 18.91
C THR A 46 -0.45 -6.24 18.55
N ALA A 47 -1.16 -5.51 19.41
CA ALA A 47 -1.38 -4.08 19.20
C ALA A 47 -0.06 -3.29 19.21
N HIS A 48 0.94 -3.77 19.95
CA HIS A 48 2.27 -3.19 20.01
C HIS A 48 2.95 -3.23 18.64
N ASP A 49 2.99 -4.41 17.99
CA ASP A 49 3.63 -4.58 16.69
C ASP A 49 2.93 -3.76 15.60
N LEU A 50 1.59 -3.69 15.65
CA LEU A 50 0.82 -2.84 14.75
C LEU A 50 1.21 -1.36 14.91
N LEU A 51 1.29 -0.86 16.15
CA LEU A 51 1.66 0.54 16.40
C LEU A 51 3.09 0.83 15.93
N LEU A 52 4.05 -0.07 16.21
CA LEU A 52 5.44 0.10 15.77
C LEU A 52 5.56 0.05 14.24
N ALA A 53 4.94 -0.94 13.59
CA ALA A 53 4.98 -1.08 12.14
C ALA A 53 4.37 0.12 11.41
N THR A 54 3.37 0.77 12.02
CA THR A 54 2.72 1.96 11.47
C THR A 54 3.33 3.28 11.95
N ARG A 55 4.53 3.23 12.57
CA ARG A 55 5.25 4.40 13.08
C ARG A 55 4.44 5.25 14.05
N ARG A 56 3.65 4.59 14.92
CA ARG A 56 2.87 5.23 15.98
C ARG A 56 3.53 5.01 17.35
N GLU A 57 3.31 5.97 18.23
CA GLU A 57 3.71 5.82 19.64
C GLU A 57 2.95 4.67 20.32
N THR A 58 3.59 4.04 21.30
CA THR A 58 3.00 2.95 22.10
C THR A 58 2.42 3.46 23.42
N SER A 59 1.85 4.67 23.42
CA SER A 59 1.21 5.28 24.57
C SER A 59 -0.22 4.77 24.80
N GLY A 60 -0.77 4.97 25.98
CA GLY A 60 -2.17 4.61 26.29
C GLY A 60 -3.18 5.27 25.36
N ASP A 61 -2.92 6.51 24.91
CA ASP A 61 -3.76 7.22 23.94
C ASP A 61 -3.74 6.53 22.55
N SER A 62 -2.59 6.04 22.13
CA SER A 62 -2.48 5.29 20.86
C SER A 62 -3.30 4.01 20.88
N TYR A 63 -3.33 3.28 22.01
CA TYR A 63 -4.20 2.11 22.16
C TYR A 63 -5.68 2.47 22.17
N ARG A 64 -6.05 3.61 22.76
CA ARG A 64 -7.44 4.12 22.70
C ARG A 64 -7.83 4.48 21.26
N ARG A 65 -6.97 5.17 20.54
CA ARG A 65 -7.18 5.54 19.13
C ARG A 65 -7.28 4.30 18.23
N LEU A 66 -6.48 3.26 18.50
CA LEU A 66 -6.56 1.98 17.78
C LEU A 66 -7.93 1.33 17.94
N ARG A 67 -8.50 1.31 19.14
CA ARG A 67 -9.85 0.82 19.37
C ARG A 67 -10.89 1.61 18.55
N LEU A 68 -10.81 2.95 18.57
CA LEU A 68 -11.72 3.79 17.77
C LEU A 68 -11.56 3.54 16.26
N ALA A 69 -10.35 3.24 15.79
CA ALA A 69 -10.10 2.85 14.41
C ALA A 69 -10.85 1.56 14.04
N PHE A 70 -10.81 0.53 14.91
CA PHE A 70 -11.57 -0.69 14.70
C PHE A 70 -13.08 -0.44 14.66
N GLU A 71 -13.60 0.39 15.58
CA GLU A 71 -15.03 0.76 15.62
C GLU A 71 -15.47 1.45 14.32
N ARG A 72 -14.66 2.37 13.77
CA ARG A 72 -14.95 3.04 12.49
C ARG A 72 -14.82 2.09 11.30
N LEU A 73 -13.74 1.29 11.24
CA LEU A 73 -13.52 0.36 10.13
C LEU A 73 -14.59 -0.72 10.02
N SER A 74 -15.04 -1.28 11.16
CA SER A 74 -16.08 -2.30 11.17
C SER A 74 -17.48 -1.73 10.92
N GLY A 75 -17.71 -0.48 11.32
CA GLY A 75 -19.00 0.18 11.15
C GLY A 75 -19.18 0.94 9.83
N THR A 76 -18.09 1.23 9.10
CA THR A 76 -18.17 1.82 7.77
C THR A 76 -18.62 0.76 6.76
N ARG A 77 -19.77 1.00 6.11
CA ARG A 77 -20.31 0.10 5.07
C ARG A 77 -20.07 0.67 3.69
N ILE A 78 -19.73 -0.20 2.77
CA ILE A 78 -19.52 0.12 1.35
C ILE A 78 -20.55 -0.68 0.56
N VAL A 79 -21.32 -0.01 -0.29
CA VAL A 79 -22.21 -0.63 -1.26
C VAL A 79 -21.72 -0.25 -2.65
N THR A 80 -21.55 -1.22 -3.51
CA THR A 80 -21.07 -1.01 -4.87
C THR A 80 -21.71 -1.96 -5.87
N ASN A 81 -21.85 -1.49 -7.11
CA ASN A 81 -22.29 -2.28 -8.25
C ASN A 81 -21.22 -2.36 -9.35
N ILE A 82 -19.94 -2.30 -8.96
CA ILE A 82 -18.83 -2.40 -9.91
C ILE A 82 -18.91 -3.76 -10.61
N PRO A 83 -18.93 -3.81 -11.96
CA PRO A 83 -18.94 -5.06 -12.71
C PRO A 83 -17.72 -5.92 -12.40
N THR A 84 -17.93 -7.23 -12.31
CA THR A 84 -16.86 -8.22 -12.19
C THR A 84 -17.02 -9.21 -13.33
N GLY A 85 -16.18 -9.07 -14.36
CA GLY A 85 -16.35 -9.80 -15.61
C GLY A 85 -17.61 -9.36 -16.34
N GLU A 86 -18.44 -10.30 -16.77
CA GLU A 86 -19.71 -10.06 -17.49
C GLU A 86 -20.93 -9.82 -16.57
N THR A 87 -20.72 -9.88 -15.25
CA THR A 87 -21.81 -9.74 -14.29
C THR A 87 -21.76 -8.43 -13.52
N VAL A 88 -22.93 -7.84 -13.28
CA VAL A 88 -23.12 -6.69 -12.39
C VAL A 88 -23.85 -7.17 -11.15
N ALA A 89 -23.17 -7.15 -10.01
CA ALA A 89 -23.79 -7.48 -8.72
C ALA A 89 -23.71 -6.27 -7.78
N THR A 90 -24.82 -5.92 -7.15
CA THR A 90 -24.81 -4.96 -6.05
C THR A 90 -24.40 -5.67 -4.77
N SER A 91 -23.26 -5.27 -4.21
CA SER A 91 -22.68 -5.89 -3.02
C SER A 91 -22.49 -4.87 -1.91
N GLY A 92 -22.88 -5.22 -0.69
CA GLY A 92 -22.71 -4.42 0.51
C GLY A 92 -21.78 -5.12 1.51
N PHE A 93 -20.67 -4.48 1.92
CA PHE A 93 -19.70 -5.05 2.85
C PHE A 93 -19.03 -3.98 3.72
N GLY A 94 -18.43 -4.41 4.83
CA GLY A 94 -17.47 -3.61 5.59
C GLY A 94 -16.04 -3.94 5.17
N LEU A 95 -15.07 -3.19 5.64
CA LEU A 95 -13.66 -3.51 5.44
C LEU A 95 -13.18 -4.55 6.46
N ILE A 96 -13.70 -4.48 7.68
CA ILE A 96 -13.50 -5.44 8.76
C ILE A 96 -14.86 -6.02 9.11
N GLU A 97 -14.94 -7.35 9.21
CA GLU A 97 -16.17 -8.06 9.59
C GLU A 97 -16.31 -8.15 11.10
N ALA A 98 -15.21 -8.47 11.79
CA ALA A 98 -15.16 -8.57 13.24
C ALA A 98 -13.78 -8.19 13.78
N TRP A 99 -13.74 -7.79 15.04
CA TRP A 99 -12.52 -7.55 15.77
C TRP A 99 -12.71 -7.85 17.25
N GLN A 100 -11.62 -8.22 17.93
CA GLN A 100 -11.61 -8.47 19.36
C GLN A 100 -10.31 -7.95 19.96
N ILE A 101 -10.40 -7.30 21.10
CA ILE A 101 -9.27 -6.87 21.89
C ILE A 101 -9.30 -7.59 23.23
N VAL A 102 -8.26 -8.37 23.53
CA VAL A 102 -8.08 -9.05 24.79
C VAL A 102 -7.18 -8.23 25.71
N ARG A 103 -7.62 -7.98 26.93
CA ARG A 103 -6.87 -7.23 27.95
C ARG A 103 -6.69 -8.07 29.21
N ARG A 104 -5.59 -7.89 29.93
CA ARG A 104 -5.42 -8.45 31.26
C ARG A 104 -6.29 -7.70 32.25
N THR A 105 -7.11 -8.42 33.01
CA THR A 105 -8.05 -7.85 33.99
C THR A 105 -7.38 -6.99 35.05
N ARG A 106 -6.21 -7.38 35.57
CA ARG A 106 -5.51 -6.64 36.64
C ARG A 106 -4.78 -5.38 36.18
N SER A 107 -4.21 -5.36 34.96
CA SER A 107 -3.39 -4.25 34.47
C SER A 107 -4.04 -3.42 33.37
N GLY A 108 -5.20 -3.85 32.84
CA GLY A 108 -5.83 -3.25 31.69
C GLY A 108 -4.98 -3.31 30.40
N ARG A 109 -3.79 -3.92 30.46
CA ARG A 109 -2.88 -4.00 29.33
C ARG A 109 -3.47 -4.86 28.23
N MET A 110 -3.47 -4.35 27.00
CA MET A 110 -3.87 -5.07 25.82
C MET A 110 -2.87 -6.20 25.54
N VAL A 111 -3.38 -7.42 25.39
CA VAL A 111 -2.55 -8.64 25.22
C VAL A 111 -2.54 -9.06 23.77
N SER A 112 -3.72 -9.15 23.15
CA SER A 112 -3.86 -9.55 21.76
C SER A 112 -5.02 -8.82 21.10
N VAL A 113 -4.96 -8.75 19.79
CA VAL A 113 -6.00 -8.22 18.92
C VAL A 113 -6.26 -9.25 17.83
N SER A 114 -7.51 -9.65 17.64
CA SER A 114 -7.89 -10.39 16.44
C SER A 114 -8.69 -9.51 15.51
N VAL A 115 -8.45 -9.66 14.19
CA VAL A 115 -9.14 -8.93 13.14
C VAL A 115 -9.59 -9.90 12.08
N THR A 116 -10.87 -9.90 11.76
CA THR A 116 -11.42 -10.66 10.63
C THR A 116 -11.71 -9.69 9.48
N LEU A 117 -10.95 -9.81 8.41
CA LEU A 117 -11.18 -9.02 7.20
C LEU A 117 -12.47 -9.47 6.50
N SER A 118 -13.12 -8.55 5.79
CA SER A 118 -14.24 -8.91 4.93
C SER A 118 -13.78 -9.89 3.84
N ASP A 119 -14.69 -10.71 3.37
CA ASP A 119 -14.43 -11.67 2.30
C ASP A 119 -13.97 -10.95 1.02
N TRP A 120 -14.56 -9.80 0.72
CA TRP A 120 -14.17 -8.98 -0.42
C TRP A 120 -12.70 -8.55 -0.36
N LEU A 121 -12.28 -8.02 0.78
CA LEU A 121 -10.90 -7.56 0.97
C LEU A 121 -9.92 -8.75 0.96
N PHE A 122 -10.28 -9.84 1.63
CA PHE A 122 -9.44 -11.04 1.66
C PHE A 122 -9.24 -11.64 0.26
N ARG A 123 -10.30 -11.73 -0.55
CA ARG A 123 -10.18 -12.17 -1.96
C ARG A 123 -9.30 -11.24 -2.78
N ALA A 124 -9.39 -9.92 -2.59
CA ALA A 124 -8.49 -8.97 -3.25
C ALA A 124 -7.01 -9.20 -2.90
N VAL A 125 -6.74 -9.56 -1.63
CA VAL A 125 -5.37 -9.93 -1.20
C VAL A 125 -4.91 -11.22 -1.86
N LEU A 126 -5.74 -12.26 -1.87
CA LEU A 126 -5.42 -13.54 -2.53
C LEU A 126 -5.16 -13.37 -4.03
N ALA A 127 -5.93 -12.52 -4.70
CA ALA A 127 -5.75 -12.18 -6.11
C ALA A 127 -4.58 -11.22 -6.36
N ARG A 128 -3.80 -10.85 -5.31
CA ARG A 128 -2.71 -9.87 -5.39
C ARG A 128 -3.13 -8.51 -5.98
N SER A 129 -4.42 -8.17 -5.89
CA SER A 129 -5.01 -6.90 -6.33
C SER A 129 -4.86 -5.80 -5.27
N VAL A 130 -3.72 -5.77 -4.61
CA VAL A 130 -3.38 -4.81 -3.55
C VAL A 130 -2.15 -4.00 -3.91
N LEU A 131 -2.16 -2.73 -3.50
CA LEU A 131 -1.08 -1.82 -3.80
C LEU A 131 0.01 -1.92 -2.72
N THR A 132 1.24 -2.21 -3.13
CA THR A 132 2.40 -2.16 -2.23
C THR A 132 2.77 -0.71 -1.94
N LEU A 133 2.92 -0.38 -0.66
CA LEU A 133 3.32 0.96 -0.19
C LEU A 133 4.72 0.88 0.43
N ALA A 134 5.53 1.92 0.21
CA ALA A 134 6.85 2.02 0.83
C ALA A 134 6.74 2.25 2.35
N PRO A 135 7.72 1.80 3.16
CA PRO A 135 7.73 2.04 4.61
C PRO A 135 7.62 3.53 4.99
N GLY A 136 8.16 4.44 4.18
CA GLY A 136 8.05 5.88 4.38
C GLY A 136 6.63 6.45 4.27
N TYR A 137 5.66 5.65 3.77
CA TYR A 137 4.25 6.06 3.79
C TYR A 137 3.74 6.41 5.19
N PHE A 138 4.16 5.68 6.21
CA PHE A 138 3.72 5.91 7.58
C PHE A 138 4.35 7.16 8.23
N GLU A 139 5.35 7.76 7.59
CA GLU A 139 5.96 9.02 7.99
C GLU A 139 5.16 10.23 7.51
N LEU A 140 4.33 10.04 6.47
CA LEU A 140 3.39 11.05 5.97
C LEU A 140 2.30 11.33 7.02
N ARG A 141 2.28 12.55 7.53
CA ARG A 141 1.41 12.92 8.64
C ARG A 141 0.05 13.46 8.20
N LYS A 142 0.01 14.17 7.08
CA LYS A 142 -1.23 14.79 6.59
C LYS A 142 -2.02 13.81 5.71
N PRO A 143 -3.35 13.77 5.86
CA PRO A 143 -4.21 12.93 5.04
C PRO A 143 -4.01 13.13 3.53
N LEU A 144 -3.83 14.37 3.09
CA LEU A 144 -3.62 14.69 1.69
C LEU A 144 -2.29 14.14 1.16
N GLU A 145 -1.21 14.22 1.95
CA GLU A 145 0.10 13.64 1.57
C GLU A 145 0.00 12.15 1.32
N ARG A 146 -0.66 11.41 2.22
CA ARG A 146 -0.92 9.97 2.08
C ARG A 146 -1.74 9.67 0.83
N ARG A 147 -2.80 10.45 0.60
CA ARG A 147 -3.67 10.23 -0.56
C ARG A 147 -2.98 10.53 -1.87
N VAL A 148 -2.19 11.60 -1.94
CA VAL A 148 -1.41 11.95 -3.14
C VAL A 148 -0.35 10.88 -3.41
N TYR A 149 0.34 10.36 -2.38
CA TYR A 149 1.27 9.25 -2.53
C TYR A 149 0.58 7.98 -3.09
N GLU A 150 -0.60 7.61 -2.58
CA GLU A 150 -1.36 6.47 -3.09
C GLU A 150 -1.76 6.63 -4.56
N LEU A 151 -2.16 7.84 -4.95
CA LEU A 151 -2.47 8.17 -6.33
C LEU A 151 -1.22 8.11 -7.21
N ALA A 152 -0.09 8.63 -6.73
CA ALA A 152 1.20 8.53 -7.39
C ALA A 152 1.57 7.05 -7.60
N ARG A 153 1.47 6.23 -6.56
CA ARG A 153 1.77 4.80 -6.61
C ARG A 153 0.88 4.05 -7.59
N LYS A 154 -0.43 4.38 -7.62
CA LYS A 154 -1.40 3.76 -8.53
C LYS A 154 -1.20 4.18 -9.98
N HIS A 155 -0.95 5.46 -10.23
CA HIS A 155 -0.99 6.02 -11.59
C HIS A 155 0.39 6.20 -12.22
N CYS A 156 1.40 6.56 -11.44
CA CYS A 156 2.78 6.59 -11.92
C CYS A 156 3.36 5.17 -11.96
N GLY A 157 3.27 4.43 -10.84
CA GLY A 157 3.73 3.06 -10.77
C GLY A 157 5.17 2.91 -11.28
N HIS A 158 5.33 2.18 -12.38
CA HIS A 158 6.60 1.97 -13.07
C HIS A 158 6.80 2.87 -14.30
N GLN A 159 5.90 3.83 -14.55
CA GLN A 159 6.04 4.78 -15.65
C GLN A 159 7.09 5.84 -15.32
N ALA A 160 7.75 6.37 -16.36
CA ALA A 160 8.74 7.43 -16.19
C ALA A 160 8.15 8.69 -15.53
N ARG A 161 6.88 8.96 -15.78
CA ARG A 161 6.13 10.08 -15.19
C ARG A 161 4.63 9.86 -15.27
N TRP A 162 3.91 10.51 -14.37
CA TRP A 162 2.46 10.67 -14.43
C TRP A 162 2.13 12.15 -14.39
N GLN A 163 1.23 12.59 -15.27
CA GLN A 163 0.78 13.98 -15.35
C GLN A 163 -0.72 14.05 -15.12
N VAL A 164 -1.15 15.04 -14.37
CA VAL A 164 -2.56 15.23 -14.01
C VAL A 164 -2.83 16.72 -13.76
N SER A 165 -3.99 17.22 -14.23
CA SER A 165 -4.37 18.60 -13.90
C SER A 165 -4.69 18.72 -12.40
N MET A 166 -4.47 19.91 -11.84
CA MET A 166 -4.75 20.21 -10.43
C MET A 166 -6.21 19.92 -10.07
N ALA A 167 -7.15 20.23 -10.95
CA ALA A 167 -8.57 19.97 -10.72
C ALA A 167 -8.88 18.47 -10.66
N VAL A 168 -8.32 17.68 -11.57
CA VAL A 168 -8.50 16.23 -11.56
C VAL A 168 -7.83 15.59 -10.35
N LEU A 169 -6.65 16.06 -9.93
CA LEU A 169 -5.99 15.59 -8.72
C LEU A 169 -6.83 15.90 -7.48
N CYS A 170 -7.40 17.11 -7.39
CA CYS A 170 -8.31 17.50 -6.32
C CYS A 170 -9.50 16.54 -6.23
N ALA A 171 -10.19 16.28 -7.33
CA ALA A 171 -11.32 15.34 -7.39
C ALA A 171 -10.91 13.92 -7.01
N LYS A 172 -9.80 13.39 -7.56
CA LYS A 172 -9.29 12.06 -7.25
C LYS A 172 -8.82 11.90 -5.79
N SER A 173 -8.36 12.99 -5.17
CA SER A 173 -7.94 12.98 -3.77
C SER A 173 -9.12 12.95 -2.79
N GLY A 174 -10.33 13.27 -3.24
CA GLY A 174 -11.51 13.42 -2.38
C GLY A 174 -11.42 14.65 -1.47
N SER A 175 -10.61 15.64 -1.80
CA SER A 175 -10.49 16.87 -1.03
C SER A 175 -11.74 17.74 -1.17
N ALA A 176 -12.34 18.11 -0.06
CA ALA A 176 -13.44 19.08 -0.01
C ALA A 176 -12.96 20.55 -0.03
N SER A 177 -11.65 20.78 -0.08
CA SER A 177 -11.08 22.13 -0.08
C SER A 177 -11.36 22.85 -1.42
N PRO A 178 -11.65 24.16 -1.39
CA PRO A 178 -11.68 24.95 -2.64
C PRO A 178 -10.39 24.77 -3.43
N LEU A 179 -10.47 24.75 -4.77
CA LEU A 179 -9.32 24.48 -5.64
C LEU A 179 -8.13 25.43 -5.38
N ARG A 180 -8.40 26.69 -5.02
CA ARG A 180 -7.35 27.67 -4.65
C ARG A 180 -6.55 27.20 -3.43
N VAL A 181 -7.23 26.66 -2.41
CA VAL A 181 -6.60 26.15 -1.18
C VAL A 181 -5.87 24.84 -1.48
N PHE A 182 -6.50 23.95 -2.23
CA PHE A 182 -5.89 22.71 -2.67
C PHE A 182 -4.59 22.94 -3.44
N ARG A 183 -4.59 23.89 -4.39
CA ARG A 183 -3.41 24.28 -5.16
C ARG A 183 -2.24 24.72 -4.27
N ARG A 184 -2.53 25.50 -3.22
CA ARG A 184 -1.51 25.89 -2.24
C ARG A 184 -0.95 24.66 -1.52
N MET A 185 -1.83 23.77 -1.02
CA MET A 185 -1.38 22.56 -0.31
C MET A 185 -0.50 21.67 -1.19
N ILE A 186 -0.81 21.53 -2.49
CA ILE A 186 0.01 20.74 -3.42
C ILE A 186 1.36 21.40 -3.68
N ARG A 187 1.40 22.75 -3.83
CA ARG A 187 2.66 23.48 -3.99
C ARG A 187 3.54 23.38 -2.74
N ASP A 188 2.95 23.50 -1.56
CA ASP A 188 3.66 23.33 -0.28
C ASP A 188 4.23 21.91 -0.16
N MET A 189 3.46 20.90 -0.57
CA MET A 189 3.90 19.50 -0.60
C MET A 189 5.05 19.27 -1.59
N ALA A 190 4.98 19.87 -2.79
CA ALA A 190 6.04 19.81 -3.79
C ALA A 190 7.32 20.49 -3.30
N ALA A 191 7.21 21.66 -2.68
CA ALA A 191 8.35 22.39 -2.13
C ALA A 191 9.02 21.65 -0.95
N ALA A 192 8.22 20.97 -0.11
CA ALA A 192 8.71 20.20 1.02
C ALA A 192 9.31 18.83 0.60
N ASP A 193 9.08 18.39 -0.62
CA ASP A 193 9.59 17.15 -1.25
C ASP A 193 9.45 15.89 -0.36
N LEU A 194 8.30 15.75 0.31
CA LEU A 194 8.06 14.76 1.38
C LEU A 194 7.65 13.37 0.89
N LEU A 195 7.18 13.23 -0.36
CA LEU A 195 6.64 11.94 -0.81
C LEU A 195 7.75 10.90 -0.92
N PRO A 196 7.62 9.73 -0.27
CA PRO A 196 8.55 8.63 -0.49
C PRO A 196 8.44 8.14 -1.94
N GLU A 197 9.56 7.70 -2.52
CA GLU A 197 9.67 7.13 -3.88
C GLU A 197 9.30 8.07 -5.05
N TYR A 198 8.64 9.21 -4.80
CA TYR A 198 8.19 10.12 -5.86
C TYR A 198 8.60 11.56 -5.58
N ARG A 199 8.86 12.28 -6.66
CA ARG A 199 8.98 13.74 -6.67
C ARG A 199 7.71 14.32 -7.28
N LEU A 200 7.23 15.40 -6.69
CA LEU A 200 6.05 16.13 -7.12
C LEU A 200 6.48 17.51 -7.62
N GLU A 201 6.06 17.87 -8.80
CA GLU A 201 6.31 19.19 -9.38
C GLU A 201 5.02 19.81 -9.88
N VAL A 202 4.90 21.13 -9.80
CA VAL A 202 3.76 21.87 -10.34
C VAL A 202 4.26 22.75 -11.47
N GLY A 203 3.91 22.35 -12.69
CA GLY A 203 4.28 23.05 -13.92
C GLY A 203 3.30 24.16 -14.32
N ALA A 204 3.54 24.75 -15.48
CA ALA A 204 2.66 25.74 -16.07
C ALA A 204 1.25 25.17 -16.30
N GLY A 205 0.23 26.02 -16.26
CA GLY A 205 -1.16 25.62 -16.49
C GLY A 205 -1.77 24.71 -15.40
N ASP A 206 -1.25 24.76 -14.16
CA ASP A 206 -1.71 23.90 -13.06
C ASP A 206 -1.55 22.40 -13.36
N LEU A 207 -0.56 22.03 -14.14
CA LEU A 207 -0.23 20.64 -14.40
C LEU A 207 0.66 20.09 -13.26
N VAL A 208 0.21 19.04 -12.62
CA VAL A 208 0.99 18.32 -11.61
C VAL A 208 1.72 17.16 -12.27
N VAL A 209 3.02 17.11 -12.07
CA VAL A 209 3.90 16.07 -12.61
C VAL A 209 4.46 15.27 -11.45
N VAL A 210 4.33 13.97 -11.54
CA VAL A 210 4.87 13.01 -10.56
C VAL A 210 5.91 12.15 -11.28
N THR A 211 7.12 12.11 -10.73
CA THR A 211 8.22 11.30 -11.25
C THR A 211 8.77 10.38 -10.15
N PRO A 212 9.15 9.15 -10.46
CA PRO A 212 9.87 8.31 -9.50
C PRO A 212 11.21 8.94 -9.11
N ARG A 213 11.61 8.86 -7.85
CA ARG A 213 12.93 9.33 -7.38
C ARG A 213 14.08 8.49 -7.91
N VAL A 214 13.82 7.22 -8.13
CA VAL A 214 14.76 6.34 -8.83
C VAL A 214 14.29 6.27 -10.27
N ALA A 215 15.20 6.54 -11.20
CA ALA A 215 14.89 6.45 -12.62
C ALA A 215 14.25 5.09 -12.92
N VAL A 216 13.05 5.12 -13.50
CA VAL A 216 12.47 3.90 -14.06
C VAL A 216 13.41 3.48 -15.17
N ILE A 217 13.92 2.26 -15.09
CA ILE A 217 14.70 1.68 -16.18
C ILE A 217 13.75 1.66 -17.38
N ASP A 218 14.12 2.35 -18.43
CA ASP A 218 13.38 2.22 -19.68
C ASP A 218 13.35 0.75 -20.03
N ALA A 219 12.16 0.22 -20.34
CA ALA A 219 12.02 -1.21 -20.63
C ALA A 219 12.96 -1.67 -21.76
N ALA A 220 13.33 -0.74 -22.64
CA ALA A 220 14.32 -0.96 -23.71
C ALA A 220 15.75 -1.17 -23.19
N ASP A 221 16.11 -0.55 -22.06
CA ASP A 221 17.47 -0.64 -21.47
C ASP A 221 17.59 -1.72 -20.38
N ALA A 222 16.45 -2.26 -19.93
CA ALA A 222 16.47 -3.25 -18.86
C ALA A 222 16.96 -4.62 -19.36
N PRO A 223 17.76 -5.35 -18.57
CA PRO A 223 18.14 -6.70 -18.94
C PRO A 223 16.91 -7.58 -19.17
N LEU A 224 16.79 -8.16 -20.37
CA LEU A 224 15.72 -9.08 -20.68
C LEU A 224 15.90 -10.37 -19.87
N LEU A 225 14.86 -10.75 -19.15
CA LEU A 225 14.81 -12.02 -18.44
C LEU A 225 14.16 -13.04 -19.38
N PRO A 226 14.82 -14.17 -19.68
CA PRO A 226 14.23 -15.21 -20.50
C PRO A 226 13.08 -15.89 -19.76
N GLU A 227 12.22 -16.57 -20.53
CA GLU A 227 11.15 -17.40 -20.01
C GLU A 227 11.71 -18.44 -19.01
N GLY A 228 11.06 -18.59 -17.85
CA GLY A 228 11.53 -19.45 -16.77
C GLY A 228 12.49 -18.82 -15.76
N ALA A 229 13.05 -17.63 -16.00
CA ALA A 229 13.91 -16.95 -15.00
C ALA A 229 13.16 -16.62 -13.70
N LEU A 230 11.88 -16.26 -13.79
CA LEU A 230 11.03 -16.00 -12.63
C LEU A 230 10.74 -17.27 -11.83
N GLU A 231 10.60 -18.41 -12.47
CA GLU A 231 10.41 -19.70 -11.78
C GLU A 231 11.67 -20.14 -11.07
N GLN A 232 12.84 -19.98 -11.70
CA GLN A 232 14.13 -20.22 -11.04
C GLN A 232 14.33 -19.30 -9.85
N ALA A 233 13.93 -18.03 -9.96
CA ALA A 233 13.97 -17.08 -8.87
C ALA A 233 13.02 -17.47 -7.72
N ARG A 234 11.81 -18.00 -8.01
CA ARG A 234 10.91 -18.55 -6.98
C ARG A 234 11.54 -19.72 -6.23
N ALA A 235 12.21 -20.60 -6.94
CA ALA A 235 12.93 -21.72 -6.33
C ALA A 235 14.11 -21.25 -5.46
N ALA A 236 14.82 -20.19 -5.89
CA ALA A 236 15.98 -19.63 -5.17
C ALA A 236 15.60 -18.75 -3.98
N ALA A 237 14.41 -18.16 -3.99
CA ALA A 237 13.87 -17.30 -2.93
C ALA A 237 12.43 -17.72 -2.57
N PRO A 238 12.24 -18.91 -1.97
CA PRO A 238 10.91 -19.41 -1.65
C PRO A 238 10.20 -18.47 -0.69
N GLY A 239 8.95 -18.13 -1.00
CA GLY A 239 8.13 -17.23 -0.20
C GLY A 239 8.33 -15.73 -0.46
N TRP A 240 9.26 -15.35 -1.33
CA TRP A 240 9.44 -13.95 -1.71
C TRP A 240 8.60 -13.59 -2.94
N ASP A 241 8.17 -12.34 -3.01
CA ASP A 241 7.55 -11.80 -4.22
C ASP A 241 8.64 -11.60 -5.29
N VAL A 242 8.69 -12.51 -6.26
CA VAL A 242 9.72 -12.47 -7.31
C VAL A 242 9.60 -11.26 -8.23
N TYR A 243 8.42 -10.66 -8.36
CA TYR A 243 8.23 -9.44 -9.15
C TYR A 243 8.77 -8.22 -8.40
N ALA A 244 8.59 -8.17 -7.07
CA ALA A 244 9.23 -7.16 -6.24
C ALA A 244 10.75 -7.32 -6.27
N LEU A 245 11.26 -8.55 -6.18
CA LEU A 245 12.70 -8.84 -6.31
C LEU A 245 13.25 -8.47 -7.68
N GLU A 246 12.49 -8.68 -8.75
CA GLU A 246 12.87 -8.25 -10.10
C GLU A 246 12.99 -6.72 -10.18
N ALA A 247 12.01 -5.99 -9.67
CA ALA A 247 12.05 -4.53 -9.63
C ALA A 247 13.24 -4.00 -8.81
N ASP A 248 13.52 -4.63 -7.67
CA ASP A 248 14.68 -4.29 -6.82
C ASP A 248 16.02 -4.62 -7.50
N TRP A 249 16.12 -5.78 -8.16
CA TRP A 249 17.30 -6.18 -8.91
C TRP A 249 17.58 -5.24 -10.08
N ARG A 250 16.57 -4.81 -10.83
CA ARG A 250 16.70 -3.84 -11.91
C ARG A 250 17.20 -2.50 -11.39
N ARG A 251 16.69 -2.04 -10.25
CA ARG A 251 17.20 -0.84 -9.56
C ARG A 251 18.66 -1.01 -9.14
N TYR A 252 19.00 -2.14 -8.54
CA TYR A 252 20.38 -2.44 -8.15
C TYR A 252 21.32 -2.44 -9.35
N TRP A 253 20.92 -3.04 -10.47
CA TRP A 253 21.71 -3.05 -11.71
C TRP A 253 21.98 -1.62 -12.23
N VAL A 254 20.99 -0.73 -12.19
CA VAL A 254 21.20 0.69 -12.55
C VAL A 254 22.16 1.37 -11.59
N LEU A 255 21.96 1.20 -10.27
CA LEU A 255 22.81 1.82 -9.24
C LEU A 255 24.26 1.35 -9.29
N THR A 256 24.52 0.13 -9.80
CA THR A 256 25.87 -0.41 -9.98
C THR A 256 26.51 -0.04 -11.32
N GLY A 257 25.92 0.90 -12.07
CA GLY A 257 26.49 1.43 -13.31
C GLY A 257 26.14 0.62 -14.57
N ARG A 258 25.05 -0.12 -14.56
CA ARG A 258 24.54 -0.92 -15.69
C ARG A 258 25.60 -1.90 -16.25
N PRO A 259 26.21 -2.78 -15.43
CA PRO A 259 27.23 -3.69 -15.90
C PRO A 259 26.70 -4.63 -17.00
N VAL A 260 27.54 -4.96 -17.96
CA VAL A 260 27.19 -5.95 -19.00
C VAL A 260 27.03 -7.32 -18.35
N LEU A 261 25.82 -7.89 -18.43
CA LEU A 261 25.51 -9.18 -17.85
C LEU A 261 25.67 -10.30 -18.88
N ARG A 262 26.54 -11.26 -18.62
CA ARG A 262 26.67 -12.46 -19.47
C ARG A 262 25.42 -13.33 -19.46
N SER A 263 24.69 -13.36 -18.33
CA SER A 263 23.42 -14.05 -18.17
C SER A 263 22.54 -13.27 -17.18
N PRO A 264 21.60 -12.46 -17.69
CA PRO A 264 20.64 -11.73 -16.83
C PRO A 264 19.85 -12.65 -15.89
N ALA A 265 19.44 -13.82 -16.37
CA ALA A 265 18.70 -14.80 -15.57
C ALA A 265 19.51 -15.26 -14.35
N ARG A 266 20.78 -15.68 -14.57
CA ARG A 266 21.66 -16.11 -13.47
C ARG A 266 21.95 -15.00 -12.48
N ALA A 267 22.18 -13.79 -12.97
CA ALA A 267 22.42 -12.61 -12.12
C ALA A 267 21.20 -12.30 -11.26
N PHE A 268 20.00 -12.35 -11.84
CA PHE A 268 18.76 -12.14 -11.11
C PHE A 268 18.50 -13.24 -10.07
N VAL A 269 18.64 -14.51 -10.43
CA VAL A 269 18.46 -15.65 -9.51
C VAL A 269 19.45 -15.58 -8.36
N ALA A 270 20.73 -15.26 -8.61
CA ALA A 270 21.73 -15.07 -7.57
C ALA A 270 21.40 -13.90 -6.63
N TYR A 271 20.86 -12.80 -7.16
CA TYR A 271 20.37 -11.69 -6.37
C TYR A 271 19.22 -12.11 -5.46
N CYS A 272 18.26 -12.86 -5.98
CA CYS A 272 17.13 -13.40 -5.21
C CYS A 272 17.60 -14.31 -4.07
N ALA A 273 18.50 -15.26 -4.36
CA ALA A 273 19.07 -16.16 -3.37
C ALA A 273 19.81 -15.41 -2.25
N LYS A 274 20.60 -14.39 -2.61
CA LYS A 274 21.31 -13.55 -1.65
C LYS A 274 20.36 -12.78 -0.74
N ARG A 275 19.30 -12.20 -1.29
CA ARG A 275 18.27 -11.48 -0.53
C ARG A 275 17.51 -12.42 0.42
N ALA A 276 17.18 -13.63 -0.02
CA ALA A 276 16.49 -14.63 0.78
C ALA A 276 17.36 -15.18 1.93
N SER A 277 18.69 -15.26 1.74
CA SER A 277 19.62 -15.73 2.77
C SER A 277 20.01 -14.66 3.81
N GLY A 278 19.53 -13.43 3.68
CA GLY A 278 19.82 -12.34 4.63
C GLY A 278 21.28 -11.85 4.61
N LYS A 279 22.05 -12.16 3.57
CA LYS A 279 23.45 -11.77 3.40
C LYS A 279 23.62 -10.56 2.48
#